data_161c43d904915c19d90d630be6a0672f
#
_entry.id   161c43d904915c19d90d630be6a0672f
#
_cell.length_a   1.000
_cell.length_b   1.000
_cell.length_c   1.000
_cell.angle_alpha   90.00
_cell.angle_beta   90.00
_cell.angle_gamma   90.00
#
_symmetry.space_group_name_H-M   'P 1'
#
loop_
_entity.id
_entity.type
_entity.pdbx_description
1 polymer ?
#
loop_
_entity_poly.entity_id
_entity_poly.type
_entity_poly.pdbx_seq_one_letter_code
_entity_poly.pdbx_strand_id
1 'polypeptide(L)'
;MLASIFSLNVIQTALELGCIYALVALALFLSYSILNIADLSTDGCFTLGCAVACQVALTGHPFLALLAAMAAGVCSGFITAFLQTRLSVESIMAGIIVNTGLYTINLAVMGFSSTMSLVKTDTVFSIAKSALSFTGGGYKLVLAAVVIALAGAGMVGFLGTRLGLSIRATGDNAAMVRASSINPAFTITVGLCISGALTALSGGLLLLAWWLHERFRQERQPDMTPLTFSGGPQ
;
A
#
# COMPACT_ATOMS: atom_id res chain seq x y z
N MET A 1 -20.89 17.56 21.83
CA MET A 1 -20.01 16.41 21.59
C MET A 1 -20.36 15.63 20.32
N LEU A 2 -21.60 15.18 20.11
CA LEU A 2 -22.00 14.46 18.85
C LEU A 2 -21.84 15.29 17.57
N ALA A 3 -22.12 16.59 17.60
CA ALA A 3 -22.00 17.48 16.45
C ALA A 3 -20.55 17.70 15.97
N SER A 4 -19.56 17.55 16.84
CA SER A 4 -18.14 17.62 16.45
C SER A 4 -17.61 16.33 15.82
N ILE A 5 -18.25 15.19 16.08
CA ILE A 5 -17.90 13.89 15.49
C ILE A 5 -18.39 13.83 14.02
N PHE A 6 -19.51 14.49 13.70
CA PHE A 6 -20.07 14.59 12.34
C PHE A 6 -19.60 15.84 11.57
N SER A 7 -18.43 16.38 11.91
CA SER A 7 -17.87 17.48 11.11
C SER A 7 -17.50 16.96 9.71
N LEU A 8 -17.78 17.76 8.68
CA LEU A 8 -17.52 17.44 7.27
C LEU A 8 -16.07 16.98 7.04
N ASN A 9 -15.12 17.54 7.80
CA ASN A 9 -13.71 17.20 7.73
C ASN A 9 -13.42 15.77 8.21
N VAL A 10 -14.11 15.31 9.27
CA VAL A 10 -13.92 13.93 9.79
C VAL A 10 -14.46 12.92 8.79
N ILE A 11 -15.62 13.18 8.20
CA ILE A 11 -16.22 12.31 7.17
C ILE A 11 -15.32 12.23 5.95
N GLN A 12 -14.78 13.36 5.51
CA GLN A 12 -13.86 13.40 4.36
C GLN A 12 -12.59 12.58 4.62
N THR A 13 -11.94 12.77 5.79
CA THR A 13 -10.74 11.99 6.16
C THR A 13 -11.03 10.50 6.28
N ALA A 14 -12.19 10.14 6.84
CA ALA A 14 -12.59 8.75 6.94
C ALA A 14 -12.81 8.11 5.56
N LEU A 15 -13.40 8.84 4.60
CA LEU A 15 -13.56 8.39 3.23
C LEU A 15 -12.20 8.26 2.51
N GLU A 16 -11.28 9.21 2.69
CA GLU A 16 -9.92 9.13 2.13
C GLU A 16 -9.19 7.88 2.61
N LEU A 17 -9.20 7.61 3.93
CA LEU A 17 -8.61 6.40 4.50
C LEU A 17 -9.31 5.13 4.02
N GLY A 18 -10.64 5.12 4.01
CA GLY A 18 -11.44 4.00 3.51
C GLY A 18 -11.10 3.66 2.06
N CYS A 19 -10.91 4.69 1.23
CA CYS A 19 -10.46 4.54 -0.15
C CYS A 19 -9.08 3.87 -0.23
N ILE A 20 -8.10 4.30 0.54
CA ILE A 20 -6.74 3.73 0.51
C ILE A 20 -6.75 2.27 0.96
N TYR A 21 -7.47 1.96 2.05
CA TYR A 21 -7.61 0.58 2.53
C TYR A 21 -8.42 -0.33 1.59
N ALA A 22 -9.24 0.22 0.71
CA ALA A 22 -9.94 -0.56 -0.31
C ALA A 22 -8.98 -1.29 -1.27
N LEU A 23 -7.76 -0.75 -1.51
CA LEU A 23 -6.73 -1.46 -2.27
C LEU A 23 -6.21 -2.70 -1.54
N VAL A 24 -6.04 -2.62 -0.21
CA VAL A 24 -5.70 -3.79 0.62
C VAL A 24 -6.83 -4.82 0.57
N ALA A 25 -8.08 -4.37 0.64
CA ALA A 25 -9.23 -5.26 0.51
C ALA A 25 -9.27 -5.97 -0.86
N LEU A 26 -8.93 -5.29 -1.95
CA LEU A 26 -8.80 -5.90 -3.29
C LEU A 26 -7.65 -6.92 -3.34
N ALA A 27 -6.52 -6.64 -2.69
CA ALA A 27 -5.40 -7.55 -2.59
C ALA A 27 -5.79 -8.83 -1.81
N LEU A 28 -6.44 -8.67 -0.66
CA LEU A 28 -6.95 -9.79 0.13
C LEU A 28 -8.05 -10.56 -0.61
N PHE A 29 -8.91 -9.89 -1.36
CA PHE A 29 -9.91 -10.54 -2.19
C PHE A 29 -9.26 -11.46 -3.23
N LEU A 30 -8.19 -11.02 -3.88
CA LEU A 30 -7.44 -11.85 -4.83
C LEU A 30 -6.81 -13.07 -4.14
N SER A 31 -6.13 -12.86 -3.01
CA SER A 31 -5.43 -13.92 -2.29
C SER A 31 -6.41 -14.90 -1.64
N TYR A 32 -7.36 -14.41 -0.86
CA TYR A 32 -8.24 -15.24 -0.06
C TYR A 32 -9.43 -15.79 -0.84
N SER A 33 -10.15 -14.93 -1.61
CA SER A 33 -11.38 -15.34 -2.29
C SER A 33 -11.12 -16.03 -3.62
N ILE A 34 -10.07 -15.64 -4.36
CA ILE A 34 -9.80 -16.18 -5.69
C ILE A 34 -8.78 -17.31 -5.66
N LEU A 35 -7.65 -17.15 -4.94
CA LEU A 35 -6.64 -18.22 -4.83
C LEU A 35 -6.94 -19.21 -3.70
N ASN A 36 -7.86 -18.88 -2.79
CA ASN A 36 -8.13 -19.65 -1.58
C ASN A 36 -6.87 -19.86 -0.70
N ILE A 37 -6.02 -18.84 -0.64
CA ILE A 37 -4.75 -18.82 0.11
C ILE A 37 -4.85 -17.74 1.18
N ALA A 38 -4.74 -18.11 2.45
CA ALA A 38 -4.66 -17.17 3.56
C ALA A 38 -3.25 -16.56 3.61
N ASP A 39 -3.10 -15.36 3.06
CA ASP A 39 -1.82 -14.64 3.07
C ASP A 39 -1.73 -13.67 4.25
N LEU A 40 -0.94 -14.02 5.26
CA LEU A 40 -0.68 -13.20 6.45
C LEU A 40 0.54 -12.27 6.27
N SER A 41 1.19 -12.25 5.11
CA SER A 41 2.31 -11.34 4.84
C SER A 41 1.85 -9.93 4.45
N THR A 42 0.54 -9.72 4.30
CA THR A 42 -0.07 -8.48 3.82
C THR A 42 0.33 -7.27 4.67
N ASP A 43 0.32 -7.39 6.01
CA ASP A 43 0.68 -6.29 6.93
C ASP A 43 2.15 -5.87 6.75
N GLY A 44 3.07 -6.85 6.65
CA GLY A 44 4.48 -6.57 6.39
C GLY A 44 4.71 -5.96 5.01
N CYS A 45 3.96 -6.39 4.02
CA CYS A 45 4.02 -5.87 2.67
C CYS A 45 3.49 -4.42 2.59
N PHE A 46 2.43 -4.11 3.33
CA PHE A 46 1.88 -2.76 3.45
C PHE A 46 2.91 -1.79 4.07
N THR A 47 3.52 -2.19 5.19
CA THR A 47 4.56 -1.38 5.85
C THR A 47 5.82 -1.25 5.01
N LEU A 48 6.20 -2.30 4.23
CA LEU A 48 7.28 -2.22 3.25
C LEU A 48 6.97 -1.18 2.16
N GLY A 49 5.74 -1.16 1.66
CA GLY A 49 5.28 -0.16 0.71
C GLY A 49 5.41 1.26 1.25
N CYS A 50 5.03 1.49 2.52
CA CYS A 50 5.23 2.76 3.21
C CYS A 50 6.72 3.13 3.30
N ALA A 51 7.58 2.21 3.78
CA ALA A 51 8.99 2.46 4.00
C ALA A 51 9.73 2.80 2.69
N VAL A 52 9.51 2.02 1.63
CA VAL A 52 10.12 2.23 0.32
C VAL A 52 9.61 3.52 -0.34
N ALA A 53 8.29 3.77 -0.27
CA ALA A 53 7.73 5.00 -0.79
C ALA A 53 8.31 6.23 -0.09
N CYS A 54 8.52 6.17 1.23
CA CYS A 54 9.15 7.23 2.00
C CYS A 54 10.57 7.53 1.51
N GLN A 55 11.41 6.51 1.41
CA GLN A 55 12.81 6.65 0.98
C GLN A 55 12.92 7.23 -0.44
N VAL A 56 12.11 6.73 -1.36
CA VAL A 56 12.15 7.23 -2.76
C VAL A 56 11.50 8.62 -2.87
N ALA A 57 10.47 8.94 -2.07
CA ALA A 57 9.90 10.28 -2.04
C ALA A 57 10.93 11.33 -1.61
N LEU A 58 11.85 10.99 -0.69
CA LEU A 58 12.95 11.87 -0.26
C LEU A 58 13.88 12.26 -1.42
N THR A 59 13.95 11.48 -2.50
CA THR A 59 14.74 11.80 -3.70
C THR A 59 14.04 12.79 -4.65
N GLY A 60 12.82 13.24 -4.31
CA GLY A 60 12.06 14.22 -5.08
C GLY A 60 11.25 13.68 -6.25
N HIS A 61 11.15 12.36 -6.42
CA HIS A 61 10.39 11.71 -7.50
C HIS A 61 9.18 10.91 -6.98
N PRO A 62 8.04 11.57 -6.75
CA PRO A 62 6.89 10.94 -6.09
C PRO A 62 6.23 9.82 -6.91
N PHE A 63 6.21 9.91 -8.24
CA PHE A 63 5.69 8.82 -9.09
C PHE A 63 6.59 7.58 -9.04
N LEU A 64 7.91 7.77 -9.01
CA LEU A 64 8.87 6.69 -8.82
C LEU A 64 8.72 6.05 -7.44
N ALA A 65 8.32 6.80 -6.43
CA ALA A 65 8.06 6.26 -5.09
C ALA A 65 6.95 5.21 -5.10
N LEU A 66 5.85 5.46 -5.81
CA LEU A 66 4.74 4.49 -5.94
C LEU A 66 5.16 3.25 -6.75
N LEU A 67 5.90 3.45 -7.85
CA LEU A 67 6.40 2.33 -8.65
C LEU A 67 7.40 1.47 -7.85
N ALA A 68 8.28 2.10 -7.08
CA ALA A 68 9.23 1.41 -6.21
C ALA A 68 8.51 0.64 -5.10
N ALA A 69 7.47 1.21 -4.49
CA ALA A 69 6.63 0.52 -3.51
C ALA A 69 5.95 -0.71 -4.13
N MET A 70 5.37 -0.58 -5.33
CA MET A 70 4.79 -1.72 -6.05
C MET A 70 5.83 -2.80 -6.34
N ALA A 71 7.02 -2.44 -6.81
CA ALA A 71 8.10 -3.39 -7.08
C ALA A 71 8.54 -4.13 -5.80
N ALA A 72 8.68 -3.42 -4.68
CA ALA A 72 8.96 -4.02 -3.38
C ALA A 72 7.86 -5.00 -2.95
N GLY A 73 6.58 -4.65 -3.17
CA GLY A 73 5.44 -5.53 -2.93
C GLY A 73 5.45 -6.79 -3.79
N VAL A 74 5.80 -6.67 -5.07
CA VAL A 74 5.98 -7.84 -5.96
C VAL A 74 7.09 -8.75 -5.43
N CYS A 75 8.22 -8.21 -4.99
CA CYS A 75 9.31 -9.00 -4.39
C CYS A 75 8.86 -9.73 -3.12
N SER A 76 8.11 -9.06 -2.25
CA SER A 76 7.54 -9.68 -1.05
C SER A 76 6.58 -10.82 -1.39
N GLY A 77 5.62 -10.57 -2.30
CA GLY A 77 4.68 -11.59 -2.76
C GLY A 77 5.38 -12.78 -3.45
N PHE A 78 6.46 -12.52 -4.19
CA PHE A 78 7.28 -13.56 -4.80
C PHE A 78 7.97 -14.45 -3.75
N ILE A 79 8.51 -13.86 -2.67
CA ILE A 79 9.14 -14.61 -1.56
C ILE A 79 8.10 -15.50 -0.89
N THR A 80 6.91 -14.96 -0.58
CA THR A 80 5.80 -15.73 0.01
C THR A 80 5.40 -16.90 -0.90
N ALA A 81 5.23 -16.63 -2.18
CA ALA A 81 4.89 -17.65 -3.17
C ALA A 81 5.99 -18.72 -3.33
N PHE A 82 7.26 -18.32 -3.27
CA PHE A 82 8.39 -19.23 -3.35
C PHE A 82 8.40 -20.22 -2.17
N LEU A 83 8.17 -19.73 -0.94
CA LEU A 83 8.07 -20.59 0.25
C LEU A 83 6.94 -21.61 0.09
N GLN A 84 5.78 -21.18 -0.39
CA GLN A 84 4.60 -22.06 -0.55
C GLN A 84 4.79 -23.07 -1.67
N THR A 85 5.29 -22.64 -2.84
CA THR A 85 5.30 -23.47 -4.05
C THR A 85 6.54 -24.34 -4.17
N ARG A 86 7.70 -23.89 -3.70
CA ARG A 86 8.97 -24.62 -3.80
C ARG A 86 9.36 -25.34 -2.53
N LEU A 87 9.11 -24.74 -1.37
CA LEU A 87 9.42 -25.34 -0.08
C LEU A 87 8.22 -26.09 0.53
N SER A 88 7.07 -26.04 -0.13
CA SER A 88 5.82 -26.70 0.31
C SER A 88 5.43 -26.31 1.74
N VAL A 89 5.76 -25.07 2.14
CA VAL A 89 5.36 -24.52 3.45
C VAL A 89 3.87 -24.18 3.39
N GLU A 90 3.13 -24.49 4.44
CA GLU A 90 1.72 -24.12 4.55
C GLU A 90 1.55 -22.59 4.44
N SER A 91 0.50 -22.12 3.79
CA SER A 91 0.31 -20.71 3.43
C SER A 91 0.34 -19.78 4.65
N ILE A 92 -0.29 -20.17 5.75
CA ILE A 92 -0.31 -19.41 7.00
C ILE A 92 1.10 -19.27 7.57
N MET A 93 1.87 -20.37 7.64
CA MET A 93 3.24 -20.36 8.12
C MET A 93 4.17 -19.53 7.22
N ALA A 94 4.06 -19.69 5.91
CA ALA A 94 4.83 -18.89 4.96
C ALA A 94 4.56 -17.38 5.15
N GLY A 95 3.28 -16.98 5.33
CA GLY A 95 2.90 -15.61 5.59
C GLY A 95 3.51 -15.04 6.88
N ILE A 96 3.49 -15.80 7.98
CA ILE A 96 4.07 -15.38 9.26
C ILE A 96 5.59 -15.21 9.15
N ILE A 97 6.29 -16.16 8.51
CA ILE A 97 7.75 -16.10 8.31
C ILE A 97 8.13 -14.85 7.51
N VAL A 98 7.43 -14.62 6.39
CA VAL A 98 7.68 -13.46 5.53
C VAL A 98 7.36 -12.16 6.27
N ASN A 99 6.24 -12.08 6.98
CA ASN A 99 5.86 -10.89 7.75
C ASN A 99 6.94 -10.53 8.79
N THR A 100 7.45 -11.51 9.53
CA THR A 100 8.53 -11.31 10.51
C THR A 100 9.84 -10.87 9.83
N GLY A 101 10.19 -11.46 8.69
CA GLY A 101 11.35 -11.06 7.89
C GLY A 101 11.21 -9.65 7.33
N LEU A 102 10.03 -9.29 6.84
CA LEU A 102 9.73 -7.95 6.32
C LEU A 102 9.83 -6.87 7.40
N TYR A 103 9.50 -7.18 8.65
CA TYR A 103 9.69 -6.24 9.76
C TYR A 103 11.15 -5.77 9.87
N THR A 104 12.10 -6.70 9.80
CA THR A 104 13.51 -6.37 9.83
C THR A 104 13.97 -5.59 8.60
N ILE A 105 13.46 -5.96 7.41
CA ILE A 105 13.76 -5.26 6.16
C ILE A 105 13.19 -3.84 6.20
N ASN A 106 11.97 -3.65 6.72
CA ASN A 106 11.36 -2.34 6.87
C ASN A 106 12.21 -1.44 7.77
N LEU A 107 12.68 -1.96 8.90
CA LEU A 107 13.53 -1.22 9.82
C LEU A 107 14.88 -0.84 9.16
N ALA A 108 15.47 -1.74 8.38
CA ALA A 108 16.70 -1.47 7.64
C ALA A 108 16.49 -0.42 6.54
N VAL A 109 15.39 -0.49 5.78
CA VAL A 109 15.03 0.51 4.76
C VAL A 109 14.82 1.89 5.39
N MET A 110 14.26 1.96 6.59
CA MET A 110 14.08 3.20 7.35
C MET A 110 15.36 3.70 8.03
N GLY A 111 16.52 3.04 7.81
CA GLY A 111 17.80 3.43 8.41
C GLY A 111 17.85 3.20 9.92
N PHE A 112 17.19 2.17 10.43
CA PHE A 112 17.05 1.84 11.86
C PHE A 112 16.42 2.97 12.69
N SER A 113 15.71 3.91 12.04
CA SER A 113 14.98 4.98 12.68
C SER A 113 13.49 4.64 12.71
N SER A 114 12.85 4.79 13.85
CA SER A 114 11.41 4.55 14.00
C SER A 114 10.54 5.66 13.38
N THR A 115 11.13 6.80 13.08
CA THR A 115 10.44 7.98 12.53
C THR A 115 11.26 8.62 11.43
N MET A 116 10.63 8.86 10.28
CA MET A 116 11.23 9.61 9.18
C MET A 116 10.47 10.92 8.95
N SER A 117 11.21 12.03 8.84
CA SER A 117 10.64 13.35 8.59
C SER A 117 10.73 13.68 7.09
N LEU A 118 9.57 13.76 6.43
CA LEU A 118 9.44 14.12 5.01
C LEU A 118 9.25 15.64 4.77
N VAL A 119 9.65 16.50 5.67
CA VAL A 119 9.29 17.93 5.73
C VAL A 119 9.64 18.75 4.47
N LYS A 120 10.50 18.27 3.57
CA LYS A 120 11.01 19.08 2.43
C LYS A 120 10.78 18.51 1.03
N THR A 121 9.97 17.48 0.84
CA THR A 121 9.81 16.81 -0.46
C THR A 121 8.44 17.04 -1.10
N ASP A 122 8.41 17.18 -2.43
CA ASP A 122 7.16 17.24 -3.20
C ASP A 122 6.59 15.82 -3.38
N THR A 123 5.27 15.69 -3.24
CA THR A 123 4.55 14.42 -3.36
C THR A 123 3.60 14.40 -4.56
N VAL A 124 3.15 13.21 -4.97
CA VAL A 124 2.13 13.04 -6.03
C VAL A 124 0.90 13.89 -5.77
N PHE A 125 0.52 14.02 -4.48
CA PHE A 125 -0.61 14.85 -4.09
C PHE A 125 -0.33 16.35 -4.22
N SER A 126 0.91 16.83 -4.07
CA SER A 126 1.26 18.24 -4.28
C SER A 126 1.21 18.62 -5.76
N ILE A 127 1.63 17.69 -6.62
CA ILE A 127 1.54 17.84 -8.09
C ILE A 127 0.07 17.75 -8.53
N ALA A 128 -0.71 16.83 -7.98
CA ALA A 128 -2.14 16.72 -8.25
C ALA A 128 -2.91 17.97 -7.80
N LYS A 129 -2.51 18.63 -6.71
CA LYS A 129 -3.08 19.90 -6.27
C LYS A 129 -2.88 21.01 -7.30
N SER A 130 -1.71 21.10 -7.91
CA SER A 130 -1.43 22.09 -8.96
C SER A 130 -2.21 21.83 -10.26
N ALA A 131 -2.50 20.56 -10.54
CA ALA A 131 -3.28 20.15 -11.72
C ALA A 131 -4.81 20.23 -11.48
N LEU A 132 -5.29 19.97 -10.26
CA LEU A 132 -6.70 19.98 -9.85
C LEU A 132 -7.08 21.19 -8.99
N SER A 133 -6.55 22.37 -9.25
CA SER A 133 -6.77 23.60 -8.46
C SER A 133 -8.25 24.06 -8.36
N PHE A 134 -9.18 23.30 -8.91
CA PHE A 134 -10.61 23.63 -9.01
C PHE A 134 -11.48 23.09 -7.86
N THR A 135 -10.99 22.20 -7.01
CA THR A 135 -11.82 21.55 -5.98
C THR A 135 -11.21 21.74 -4.59
N GLY A 136 -11.63 22.77 -3.89
CA GLY A 136 -11.17 23.06 -2.52
C GLY A 136 -11.25 21.83 -1.61
N GLY A 137 -10.13 21.36 -1.06
CA GLY A 137 -10.04 20.31 -0.04
C GLY A 137 -10.34 18.86 -0.48
N GLY A 138 -11.24 18.65 -1.45
CA GLY A 138 -11.69 17.31 -1.86
C GLY A 138 -10.79 16.59 -2.89
N TYR A 139 -9.72 17.23 -3.39
CA TYR A 139 -8.85 16.64 -4.41
C TYR A 139 -8.15 15.34 -3.97
N LYS A 140 -7.89 15.17 -2.68
CA LYS A 140 -7.31 13.93 -2.12
C LYS A 140 -8.27 12.76 -2.26
N LEU A 141 -9.54 12.98 -1.92
CA LEU A 141 -10.59 11.98 -2.06
C LEU A 141 -10.77 11.59 -3.53
N VAL A 142 -10.79 12.58 -4.44
CA VAL A 142 -10.91 12.33 -5.88
C VAL A 142 -9.72 11.53 -6.39
N LEU A 143 -8.49 11.88 -6.02
CA LEU A 143 -7.29 11.15 -6.43
C LEU A 143 -7.30 9.71 -5.89
N ALA A 144 -7.61 9.51 -4.60
CA ALA A 144 -7.72 8.19 -4.02
C ALA A 144 -8.81 7.35 -4.72
N ALA A 145 -9.98 7.93 -4.97
CA ALA A 145 -11.06 7.27 -5.68
C ALA A 145 -10.68 6.87 -7.11
N VAL A 146 -9.96 7.73 -7.83
CA VAL A 146 -9.45 7.43 -9.19
C VAL A 146 -8.46 6.27 -9.16
N VAL A 147 -7.51 6.27 -8.22
CA VAL A 147 -6.53 5.18 -8.10
C VAL A 147 -7.22 3.86 -7.80
N ILE A 148 -8.21 3.84 -6.91
CA ILE A 148 -8.98 2.62 -6.61
C ILE A 148 -9.80 2.18 -7.80
N ALA A 149 -10.46 3.09 -8.49
CA ALA A 149 -11.24 2.76 -9.68
C ALA A 149 -10.34 2.15 -10.77
N LEU A 150 -9.14 2.70 -10.98
CA LEU A 150 -8.15 2.16 -11.91
C LEU A 150 -7.63 0.79 -11.47
N ALA A 151 -7.31 0.63 -10.19
CA ALA A 151 -6.87 -0.65 -9.64
C ALA A 151 -7.97 -1.72 -9.73
N GLY A 152 -9.20 -1.35 -9.39
CA GLY A 152 -10.37 -2.24 -9.50
C GLY A 152 -10.68 -2.63 -10.95
N ALA A 153 -10.67 -1.66 -11.86
CA ALA A 153 -10.85 -1.93 -13.29
C ALA A 153 -9.71 -2.80 -13.85
N GLY A 154 -8.47 -2.53 -13.46
CA GLY A 154 -7.31 -3.35 -13.80
C GLY A 154 -7.43 -4.77 -13.28
N MET A 155 -7.92 -4.95 -12.04
CA MET A 155 -8.18 -6.27 -11.44
C MET A 155 -9.25 -7.03 -12.21
N VAL A 156 -10.39 -6.39 -12.51
CA VAL A 156 -11.47 -7.01 -13.28
C VAL A 156 -10.99 -7.38 -14.68
N GLY A 157 -10.28 -6.47 -15.36
CA GLY A 157 -9.67 -6.76 -16.67
C GLY A 157 -8.66 -7.90 -16.61
N PHE A 158 -7.79 -7.91 -15.60
CA PHE A 158 -6.81 -9.00 -15.40
C PHE A 158 -7.49 -10.35 -15.16
N LEU A 159 -8.52 -10.40 -14.33
CA LEU A 159 -9.27 -11.65 -14.06
C LEU A 159 -10.00 -12.18 -15.29
N GLY A 160 -10.32 -11.34 -16.27
CA GLY A 160 -10.86 -11.74 -17.57
C GLY A 160 -9.81 -12.28 -18.54
N THR A 161 -8.51 -12.14 -18.26
CA THR A 161 -7.45 -12.70 -19.10
C THR A 161 -7.28 -14.21 -18.88
N ARG A 162 -6.55 -14.86 -19.81
CA ARG A 162 -6.24 -16.30 -19.69
C ARG A 162 -5.50 -16.63 -18.38
N LEU A 163 -4.62 -15.73 -17.93
CA LEU A 163 -3.93 -15.90 -16.66
C LEU A 163 -4.88 -15.76 -15.46
N GLY A 164 -5.77 -14.76 -15.47
CA GLY A 164 -6.75 -14.59 -14.41
C GLY A 164 -7.71 -15.77 -14.29
N LEU A 165 -8.17 -16.32 -15.42
CA LEU A 165 -8.98 -17.55 -15.45
C LEU A 165 -8.21 -18.74 -14.89
N SER A 166 -6.92 -18.88 -15.21
CA SER A 166 -6.06 -19.96 -14.68
C SER A 166 -5.85 -19.82 -13.18
N ILE A 167 -5.71 -18.59 -12.67
CA ILE A 167 -5.59 -18.31 -11.22
C ILE A 167 -6.88 -18.71 -10.50
N ARG A 168 -8.03 -18.36 -11.06
CA ARG A 168 -9.34 -18.72 -10.53
C ARG A 168 -9.54 -20.24 -10.48
N ALA A 169 -9.25 -20.92 -11.59
CA ALA A 169 -9.31 -22.38 -11.67
C ALA A 169 -8.35 -23.06 -10.68
N THR A 170 -7.17 -22.46 -10.42
CA THR A 170 -6.20 -22.97 -9.45
C THR A 170 -6.73 -22.88 -8.02
N GLY A 171 -7.42 -21.79 -7.67
CA GLY A 171 -8.05 -21.61 -6.36
C GLY A 171 -9.19 -22.61 -6.12
N ASP A 172 -9.97 -22.94 -7.17
CA ASP A 172 -11.06 -23.92 -7.08
C ASP A 172 -10.52 -25.35 -6.95
N ASN A 173 -9.60 -25.75 -7.82
CA ASN A 173 -9.03 -27.11 -7.81
C ASN A 173 -7.67 -27.19 -8.50
N ALA A 174 -6.60 -27.13 -7.71
CA ALA A 174 -5.22 -27.19 -8.19
C ALA A 174 -4.88 -28.54 -8.88
N ALA A 175 -5.53 -29.64 -8.50
CA ALA A 175 -5.31 -30.95 -9.12
C ALA A 175 -5.88 -31.01 -10.56
N MET A 176 -7.07 -30.41 -10.76
CA MET A 176 -7.70 -30.31 -12.09
C MET A 176 -6.87 -29.44 -13.04
N VAL A 177 -6.36 -28.30 -12.52
CA VAL A 177 -5.51 -27.38 -13.29
C VAL A 177 -4.21 -28.05 -13.74
N ARG A 178 -3.63 -28.86 -12.86
CA ARG A 178 -2.43 -29.67 -13.18
C ARG A 178 -2.69 -30.69 -14.28
N ALA A 179 -3.86 -31.32 -14.27
CA ALA A 179 -4.29 -32.23 -15.33
C ALA A 179 -4.49 -31.52 -16.68
N SER A 180 -4.81 -30.22 -16.66
CA SER A 180 -4.95 -29.39 -17.87
C SER A 180 -3.63 -28.78 -18.35
N SER A 181 -2.48 -29.33 -17.94
CA SER A 181 -1.12 -28.88 -18.32
C SER A 181 -0.76 -27.44 -17.87
N ILE A 182 -1.52 -26.85 -16.95
CA ILE A 182 -1.21 -25.55 -16.36
C ILE A 182 -0.44 -25.79 -15.06
N ASN A 183 0.62 -25.02 -14.83
CA ASN A 183 1.42 -25.14 -13.62
C ASN A 183 0.80 -24.31 -12.47
N PRO A 184 0.22 -24.96 -11.41
CA PRO A 184 -0.39 -24.24 -10.32
C PRO A 184 0.62 -23.37 -9.53
N ALA A 185 1.88 -23.78 -9.46
CA ALA A 185 2.91 -22.99 -8.78
C ALA A 185 3.11 -21.62 -9.44
N PHE A 186 3.06 -21.57 -10.77
CA PHE A 186 3.17 -20.31 -11.51
C PHE A 186 1.95 -19.40 -11.27
N THR A 187 0.74 -19.95 -11.31
CA THR A 187 -0.50 -19.17 -11.10
C THR A 187 -0.59 -18.62 -9.68
N ILE A 188 -0.20 -19.40 -8.67
CA ILE A 188 -0.11 -18.95 -7.28
C ILE A 188 0.91 -17.83 -7.15
N THR A 189 2.11 -18.01 -7.75
CA THR A 189 3.16 -16.99 -7.69
C THR A 189 2.70 -15.66 -8.28
N VAL A 190 2.09 -15.67 -9.47
CA VAL A 190 1.57 -14.47 -10.12
C VAL A 190 0.49 -13.79 -9.27
N GLY A 191 -0.43 -14.58 -8.71
CA GLY A 191 -1.50 -14.04 -7.88
C GLY A 191 -0.99 -13.36 -6.61
N LEU A 192 -0.04 -13.99 -5.90
CA LEU A 192 0.57 -13.41 -4.70
C LEU A 192 1.44 -12.17 -5.02
N CYS A 193 2.14 -12.16 -6.16
CA CYS A 193 2.87 -10.98 -6.61
C CYS A 193 1.94 -9.78 -6.86
N ILE A 194 0.78 -10.00 -7.49
CA ILE A 194 -0.21 -8.94 -7.74
C ILE A 194 -0.84 -8.47 -6.42
N SER A 195 -1.19 -9.39 -5.53
CA SER A 195 -1.69 -9.06 -4.19
C SER A 195 -0.68 -8.20 -3.42
N GLY A 196 0.59 -8.60 -3.40
CA GLY A 196 1.67 -7.83 -2.78
C GLY A 196 1.86 -6.45 -3.39
N ALA A 197 1.80 -6.33 -4.72
CA ALA A 197 1.90 -5.04 -5.41
C ALA A 197 0.77 -4.07 -5.01
N LEU A 198 -0.48 -4.54 -4.96
CA LEU A 198 -1.64 -3.74 -4.57
C LEU A 198 -1.55 -3.31 -3.10
N THR A 199 -1.12 -4.21 -2.23
CA THR A 199 -0.95 -3.93 -0.80
C THR A 199 0.13 -2.88 -0.56
N ALA A 200 1.29 -3.03 -1.20
CA ALA A 200 2.39 -2.07 -1.08
C ALA A 200 2.05 -0.70 -1.71
N LEU A 201 1.28 -0.69 -2.80
CA LEU A 201 0.74 0.54 -3.39
C LEU A 201 -0.16 1.28 -2.40
N SER A 202 -1.04 0.57 -1.70
CA SER A 202 -1.89 1.14 -0.66
C SER A 202 -1.06 1.77 0.47
N GLY A 203 -0.02 1.07 0.94
CA GLY A 203 0.91 1.59 1.94
C GLY A 203 1.61 2.87 1.48
N GLY A 204 2.14 2.89 0.26
CA GLY A 204 2.77 4.08 -0.32
C GLY A 204 1.80 5.26 -0.45
N LEU A 205 0.57 5.02 -0.86
CA LEU A 205 -0.46 6.05 -0.96
C LEU A 205 -0.85 6.61 0.42
N LEU A 206 -0.99 5.74 1.43
CA LEU A 206 -1.31 6.17 2.79
C LEU A 206 -0.25 7.14 3.32
N LEU A 207 1.02 6.77 3.18
CA LEU A 207 2.13 7.61 3.65
C LEU A 207 2.13 8.97 2.95
N LEU A 208 1.96 9.00 1.63
CA LEU A 208 1.93 10.22 0.85
C LEU A 208 0.72 11.10 1.19
N ALA A 209 -0.45 10.49 1.48
CA ALA A 209 -1.66 11.21 1.91
C ALA A 209 -1.50 11.82 3.30
N TRP A 210 -0.93 11.05 4.26
CA TRP A 210 -0.69 11.52 5.62
C TRP A 210 0.32 12.68 5.66
N TRP A 211 1.41 12.58 4.91
CA TRP A 211 2.42 13.62 4.82
C TRP A 211 1.83 14.95 4.30
N LEU A 212 0.96 14.89 3.30
CA LEU A 212 0.31 16.10 2.80
C LEU A 212 -0.63 16.73 3.84
N HIS A 213 -1.30 15.91 4.66
CA HIS A 213 -2.13 16.42 5.75
C HIS A 213 -1.29 17.21 6.78
N GLU A 214 -0.12 16.70 7.12
CA GLU A 214 0.78 17.35 8.08
C GLU A 214 1.34 18.66 7.53
N ARG A 215 1.72 18.71 6.24
CA ARG A 215 2.21 19.94 5.61
C ARG A 215 1.18 21.07 5.64
N PHE A 216 -0.10 20.78 5.38
CA PHE A 216 -1.17 21.76 5.47
C PHE A 216 -1.48 22.19 6.90
N ARG A 217 -1.25 21.33 7.87
CA ARG A 217 -1.37 21.68 9.27
C ARG A 217 -0.32 22.72 9.68
N GLN A 218 0.91 22.54 9.21
CA GLN A 218 2.01 23.46 9.47
C GLN A 218 1.84 24.80 8.73
N GLU A 219 1.36 24.80 7.49
CA GLU A 219 1.05 26.04 6.75
C GLU A 219 -0.09 26.84 7.39
N ARG A 220 -1.00 26.19 8.11
CA ARG A 220 -2.13 26.84 8.79
C ARG A 220 -1.79 27.39 10.17
N GLN A 221 -0.65 27.02 10.76
CA GLN A 221 -0.14 27.49 12.04
C GLN A 221 1.34 27.93 11.90
N PRO A 222 1.62 29.07 11.23
CA PRO A 222 3.00 29.54 11.08
C PRO A 222 3.62 30.06 12.39
N ASP A 223 2.85 30.26 13.45
CA ASP A 223 3.26 30.99 14.64
C ASP A 223 3.56 30.15 15.90
N MET A 224 3.64 28.83 15.79
CA MET A 224 4.23 28.05 16.88
C MET A 224 5.74 27.90 16.65
N THR A 225 6.49 29.00 16.74
CA THR A 225 7.91 28.92 17.07
C THR A 225 8.05 28.14 18.37
N PRO A 226 8.94 27.11 18.43
CA PRO A 226 9.24 26.49 19.72
C PRO A 226 9.60 27.60 20.68
N LEU A 227 8.91 27.66 21.81
CA LEU A 227 9.29 28.54 22.91
C LEU A 227 10.75 28.25 23.24
N THR A 228 11.63 29.04 22.67
CA THR A 228 13.02 29.10 23.14
C THR A 228 12.93 29.56 24.56
N PHE A 229 13.10 28.63 25.48
CA PHE A 229 13.38 28.97 26.87
C PHE A 229 14.73 29.70 26.91
N SER A 230 14.69 30.98 26.59
CA SER A 230 15.73 31.93 26.87
C SER A 230 15.48 32.46 28.28
N GLY A 231 15.90 31.72 29.27
CA GLY A 231 15.80 32.04 30.66
C GLY A 231 16.97 31.43 31.40
N GLY A 232 18.18 31.90 31.13
CA GLY A 232 19.31 31.79 32.05
C GLY A 232 19.29 33.00 32.98
N PRO A 233 19.20 32.84 34.30
CA PRO A 233 19.50 33.93 35.21
C PRO A 233 21.01 34.14 35.34
N GLN A 234 21.36 35.37 35.51
CA GLN A 234 22.66 35.89 35.89
C GLN A 234 23.20 35.30 37.20
#